data_724be31cbe15caefc087375fdd1aa7b4
#
_entry.id   724be31cbe15caefc087375fdd1aa7b4
#
_cell.length_a   1.000
_cell.length_b   1.000
_cell.length_c   1.000
_cell.angle_alpha   90.00
_cell.angle_beta   90.00
_cell.angle_gamma   90.00
#
_symmetry.space_group_name_H-M   'P 1'
#
loop_
_entity.id
_entity.type
_entity.pdbx_description
1 polymer ?
#
loop_
_entity_poly.entity_id
_entity_poly.type
_entity_poly.pdbx_seq_one_letter_code
_entity_poly.pdbx_strand_id
1 'polypeptide(L)'
;MIILIIIHDTGGVMKKGLIGMILLCSMLMGCASSAKNSHPKLLYSPTPAYPYYALANRIEGDVRVRYNVGVDGKVSKVWILKSEPQHLFDSAVIAAMSQWRYETNKPSQGLTKTIYFKLQAPPG
;
A
#
# COMPACT_ATOMS: atom_id res chain seq x y z
N MET A 1 11.58 -26.36 -4.26
CA MET A 1 11.47 -26.34 -4.28
C MET A 1 11.51 -27.16 -4.61
N ILE A 2 11.61 -27.67 -4.66
CA ILE A 2 11.53 -28.13 -4.84
C ILE A 2 11.82 -28.96 -5.32
N ILE A 3 11.98 -29.26 -5.48
CA ILE A 3 12.08 -29.75 -5.82
C ILE A 3 12.57 -30.57 -6.24
N LEU A 4 12.78 -30.81 -6.30
CA LEU A 4 13.06 -31.27 -6.57
C LEU A 4 13.30 -32.17 -6.80
N ILE A 5 13.27 -32.47 -6.56
CA ILE A 5 13.28 -32.97 -6.58
C ILE A 5 13.33 -33.85 -7.03
N ILE A 6 13.34 -34.14 -7.16
CA ILE A 6 13.19 -34.65 -7.43
C ILE A 6 13.47 -35.46 -7.92
N ILE A 7 13.72 -35.88 -7.99
CA ILE A 7 13.80 -36.34 -8.26
C ILE A 7 14.17 -37.02 -8.72
N HIS A 8 14.47 -37.39 -8.72
CA HIS A 8 14.73 -37.75 -9.07
C HIS A 8 14.73 -38.62 -9.28
N ASP A 9 14.65 -39.15 -9.32
CA ASP A 9 14.47 -39.82 -9.47
C ASP A 9 14.54 -40.72 -9.63
N THR A 10 14.72 -41.30 -9.60
CA THR A 10 14.65 -41.95 -9.67
C THR A 10 14.60 -42.68 -10.23
N GLY A 11 14.80 -43.27 -10.29
CA GLY A 11 14.69 -43.90 -10.69
C GLY A 11 14.45 -44.36 -11.76
N GLY A 12 14.53 -44.46 -12.20
CA GLY A 12 14.32 -44.50 -13.12
C GLY A 12 13.47 -44.92 -13.76
N VAL A 13 13.21 -45.34 -13.81
CA VAL A 13 12.46 -45.54 -14.30
C VAL A 13 11.49 -45.26 -14.47
N MET A 14 11.13 -45.20 -14.48
CA MET A 14 10.25 -44.80 -14.57
C MET A 14 9.96 -44.12 -14.80
N LYS A 15 10.00 -43.92 -14.82
CA LYS A 15 9.91 -43.12 -14.82
C LYS A 15 9.44 -42.58 -15.72
N LYS A 16 8.96 -42.18 -16.20
CA LYS A 16 8.59 -41.79 -17.17
C LYS A 16 7.39 -41.12 -17.00
N GLY A 17 6.36 -41.52 -16.84
CA GLY A 17 5.15 -40.86 -16.75
C GLY A 17 5.15 -39.88 -15.69
N LEU A 18 5.79 -40.12 -14.68
CA LEU A 18 5.82 -39.27 -13.65
C LEU A 18 6.22 -37.98 -14.00
N ILE A 19 7.09 -37.86 -14.80
CA ILE A 19 7.57 -36.64 -15.13
C ILE A 19 6.49 -35.79 -15.55
N GLY A 20 5.60 -36.28 -16.28
CA GLY A 20 4.58 -35.42 -16.76
C GLY A 20 3.86 -34.73 -15.69
N MET A 21 3.62 -35.36 -14.69
CA MET A 21 2.88 -34.79 -13.72
C MET A 21 3.56 -33.72 -13.11
N ILE A 22 4.71 -33.79 -12.94
CA ILE A 22 5.41 -32.80 -12.31
C ILE A 22 5.21 -31.58 -13.00
N LEU A 23 5.20 -31.60 -14.24
CA LEU A 23 5.03 -30.40 -14.95
C LEU A 23 3.79 -29.76 -14.58
N LEU A 24 2.80 -30.45 -14.44
CA LEU A 24 1.60 -29.83 -14.07
C LEU A 24 1.72 -29.04 -12.89
N CYS A 25 2.32 -29.46 -11.99
CA CYS A 25 2.42 -28.76 -10.79
C CYS A 25 2.94 -27.43 -11.06
N SER A 26 3.88 -27.37 -11.85
CA SER A 26 4.45 -26.11 -12.01
C SER A 26 3.46 -25.15 -12.54
N MET A 27 2.61 -25.54 -13.26
CA MET A 27 1.71 -24.63 -13.75
C MET A 27 1.05 -23.96 -12.69
N LEU A 28 0.67 -24.60 -11.77
CA LEU A 28 -0.01 -24.00 -10.71
C LEU A 28 0.63 -22.83 -10.22
N MET A 29 1.82 -22.84 -10.12
CA MET A 29 2.46 -21.81 -9.59
C MET A 29 2.18 -20.64 -10.33
N GLY A 30 2.17 -20.74 -11.53
CA GLY A 30 2.02 -19.58 -12.27
C GLY A 30 0.79 -18.87 -11.88
N CYS A 31 -0.15 -19.53 -11.66
CA CYS A 31 -1.34 -18.89 -11.36
C CYS A 31 -1.27 -18.09 -10.21
N ALA A 32 -0.68 -18.51 -9.33
CA ALA A 32 -0.65 -17.83 -8.12
C ALA A 32 -0.32 -16.48 -8.32
N SER A 33 0.51 -16.24 -9.13
CA SER A 33 0.93 -14.95 -9.21
C SER A 33 -0.04 -13.98 -9.44
N SER A 34 -1.01 -14.27 -9.99
CA SER A 34 -1.88 -13.28 -10.29
C SER A 34 -2.20 -12.39 -9.27
N ALA A 35 -1.93 -12.62 -8.33
CA ALA A 35 -2.30 -11.82 -7.33
C ALA A 35 -2.17 -10.47 -7.57
N LYS A 36 -2.39 -9.89 -8.06
CA LYS A 36 -2.24 -8.81 -8.24
C LYS A 36 -2.68 -7.93 -7.56
N ASN A 37 -2.51 -7.30 -7.14
CA ASN A 37 -2.76 -6.43 -6.61
C ASN A 37 -3.67 -5.76 -6.61
N SER A 38 -4.08 -5.50 -6.18
CA SER A 38 -5.07 -4.85 -6.23
C SER A 38 -5.29 -3.87 -5.25
N HIS A 39 -4.45 -2.99 -5.03
CA HIS A 39 -4.71 -1.89 -4.16
C HIS A 39 -5.67 -0.98 -4.87
N PRO A 40 -6.61 -0.37 -4.18
CA PRO A 40 -7.57 0.51 -4.82
C PRO A 40 -6.88 1.77 -5.33
N LYS A 41 -7.37 2.30 -6.42
CA LYS A 41 -6.80 3.49 -7.01
C LYS A 41 -7.38 4.68 -6.28
N LEU A 42 -6.57 5.68 -6.01
CA LEU A 42 -7.02 6.90 -5.34
C LEU A 42 -7.72 7.79 -6.36
N LEU A 43 -8.95 8.11 -6.11
CA LEU A 43 -9.76 8.91 -7.02
C LEU A 43 -9.86 10.38 -6.63
N TYR A 44 -9.84 10.66 -5.35
CA TYR A 44 -9.98 12.04 -4.88
C TYR A 44 -9.21 12.17 -3.58
N SER A 45 -8.33 13.16 -3.50
CA SER A 45 -7.54 13.36 -2.30
C SER A 45 -7.22 14.84 -2.14
N PRO A 46 -8.08 15.57 -1.45
CA PRO A 46 -7.81 16.99 -1.25
C PRO A 46 -6.56 17.16 -0.39
N THR A 47 -5.84 18.22 -0.65
CA THR A 47 -4.63 18.53 0.09
C THR A 47 -5.02 18.99 1.49
N PRO A 48 -4.30 18.56 2.52
CA PRO A 48 -4.59 19.02 3.87
C PRO A 48 -4.39 20.53 3.98
N ALA A 49 -5.22 21.16 4.81
CA ALA A 49 -5.10 22.58 5.04
C ALA A 49 -3.84 22.84 5.88
N TYR A 50 -3.14 23.90 5.60
CA TYR A 50 -1.95 24.23 6.37
C TYR A 50 -2.43 24.86 7.69
N PRO A 51 -2.03 24.32 8.84
CA PRO A 51 -2.48 24.88 10.12
C PRO A 51 -2.04 26.34 10.24
N TYR A 52 -2.93 27.19 10.74
CA TYR A 52 -2.65 28.60 10.83
C TYR A 52 -1.36 28.90 11.60
N TYR A 53 -1.18 28.27 12.73
CA TYR A 53 0.01 28.50 13.54
C TYR A 53 1.28 28.15 12.74
N ALA A 54 1.27 27.05 12.02
CA ALA A 54 2.43 26.64 11.25
C ALA A 54 2.68 27.60 10.10
N LEU A 55 1.61 28.06 9.48
CA LEU A 55 1.74 28.97 8.36
C LEU A 55 2.30 30.32 8.87
N ALA A 56 1.74 30.84 9.95
CA ALA A 56 2.17 32.11 10.50
C ALA A 56 3.63 32.08 10.98
N ASN A 57 4.08 30.93 11.44
CA ASN A 57 5.44 30.81 11.92
C ASN A 57 6.37 30.15 10.91
N ARG A 58 5.89 29.98 9.68
CA ARG A 58 6.65 29.39 8.58
C ARG A 58 7.27 28.05 8.95
N ILE A 59 6.49 27.18 9.55
CA ILE A 59 6.95 25.86 9.95
C ILE A 59 6.55 24.83 8.93
N GLU A 60 7.50 24.07 8.43
CA GLU A 60 7.24 22.99 7.50
C GLU A 60 7.40 21.67 8.24
N GLY A 61 6.91 20.59 7.66
CA GLY A 61 7.08 19.30 8.29
C GLY A 61 6.49 18.18 7.46
N ASP A 62 6.38 17.02 8.09
CA ASP A 62 5.80 15.89 7.40
C ASP A 62 5.13 14.95 8.39
N VAL A 63 4.18 14.18 7.90
CA VAL A 63 3.45 13.21 8.70
C VAL A 63 3.42 11.92 7.91
N ARG A 64 3.83 10.83 8.53
CA ARG A 64 3.77 9.53 7.91
C ARG A 64 2.63 8.77 8.54
N VAL A 65 1.75 8.23 7.73
CA VAL A 65 0.56 7.55 8.22
C VAL A 65 0.45 6.14 7.65
N ARG A 66 -0.23 5.30 8.38
CA ARG A 66 -0.62 4.00 7.90
C ARG A 66 -2.12 4.02 7.99
N TYR A 67 -2.81 3.44 7.03
CA TYR A 67 -4.26 3.51 7.02
C TYR A 67 -4.89 2.35 6.26
N ASN A 68 -6.18 2.17 6.47
CA ASN A 68 -6.95 1.14 5.79
C ASN A 68 -8.01 1.81 4.93
N VAL A 69 -8.37 1.17 3.84
CA VAL A 69 -9.45 1.65 2.97
C VAL A 69 -10.53 0.57 2.97
N GLY A 70 -11.75 0.97 3.17
CA GLY A 70 -12.87 0.03 3.25
C GLY A 70 -13.46 -0.28 1.88
N VAL A 71 -14.43 -1.16 1.87
CA VAL A 71 -15.11 -1.56 0.67
C VAL A 71 -15.76 -0.37 -0.01
N ASP A 72 -16.16 0.62 0.76
CA ASP A 72 -16.82 1.81 0.22
C ASP A 72 -15.83 2.83 -0.33
N GLY A 73 -14.56 2.53 -0.36
CA GLY A 73 -13.55 3.44 -0.87
C GLY A 73 -13.15 4.55 0.08
N LYS A 74 -13.64 4.52 1.30
CA LYS A 74 -13.28 5.56 2.26
C LYS A 74 -12.18 5.07 3.19
N VAL A 75 -11.40 6.00 3.70
CA VAL A 75 -10.37 5.67 4.68
C VAL A 75 -11.09 5.30 5.96
N SER A 76 -10.87 4.11 6.45
CA SER A 76 -11.60 3.61 7.62
C SER A 76 -10.81 3.71 8.92
N LYS A 77 -9.52 3.75 8.87
CA LYS A 77 -8.70 3.83 10.06
C LYS A 77 -7.37 4.42 9.72
N VAL A 78 -6.82 5.26 10.59
CA VAL A 78 -5.55 5.95 10.35
C VAL A 78 -4.69 5.83 11.59
N TRP A 79 -3.41 5.53 11.39
CA TRP A 79 -2.44 5.54 12.46
C TRP A 79 -1.35 6.52 12.07
N ILE A 80 -0.95 7.39 12.98
CA ILE A 80 0.15 8.32 12.74
C ILE A 80 1.43 7.58 13.13
N LEU A 81 2.29 7.33 12.16
CA LEU A 81 3.52 6.63 12.42
C LEU A 81 4.66 7.58 12.77
N LYS A 82 4.64 8.78 12.22
CA LYS A 82 5.66 9.75 12.49
C LYS A 82 5.07 11.12 12.24
N SER A 83 5.41 12.09 13.06
CA SER A 83 4.87 13.43 12.94
C SER A 83 5.97 14.41 13.31
N GLU A 84 6.38 15.28 12.37
CA GLU A 84 7.43 16.26 12.59
C GLU A 84 7.00 17.61 12.06
N PRO A 85 6.91 18.66 12.86
CA PRO A 85 7.09 18.64 14.30
C PRO A 85 5.97 17.87 14.97
N GLN A 86 6.25 17.34 16.15
CA GLN A 86 5.34 16.40 16.76
C GLN A 86 3.95 16.95 16.91
N HIS A 87 2.98 16.23 16.37
CA HIS A 87 1.56 16.55 16.46
C HIS A 87 1.08 17.88 15.85
N LEU A 88 1.94 18.63 15.23
CA LEU A 88 1.53 19.93 14.70
C LEU A 88 0.58 19.80 13.49
N PHE A 89 0.85 18.83 12.62
CA PHE A 89 0.07 18.69 11.41
C PHE A 89 -0.93 17.51 11.44
N ASP A 90 -0.98 16.79 12.54
CA ASP A 90 -1.80 15.58 12.61
C ASP A 90 -3.26 15.79 12.30
N SER A 91 -3.89 16.78 12.90
CA SER A 91 -5.31 16.98 12.69
C SER A 91 -5.62 17.40 11.26
N ALA A 92 -4.72 18.14 10.65
CA ALA A 92 -4.93 18.59 9.27
C ALA A 92 -4.88 17.39 8.34
N VAL A 93 -3.98 16.45 8.61
CA VAL A 93 -3.84 15.25 7.81
C VAL A 93 -5.07 14.37 7.98
N ILE A 94 -5.51 14.15 9.19
CA ILE A 94 -6.65 13.30 9.46
C ILE A 94 -7.91 13.89 8.83
N ALA A 95 -8.09 15.20 8.92
CA ALA A 95 -9.24 15.85 8.33
C ALA A 95 -9.25 15.69 6.81
N ALA A 96 -8.10 15.82 6.17
CA ALA A 96 -8.01 15.66 4.73
C ALA A 96 -8.27 14.21 4.33
N MET A 97 -7.72 13.27 5.08
CA MET A 97 -7.88 11.85 4.77
C MET A 97 -9.33 11.40 4.91
N SER A 98 -10.10 12.07 5.75
CA SER A 98 -11.50 11.71 5.90
C SER A 98 -12.27 12.01 4.60
N GLN A 99 -11.72 12.84 3.74
CA GLN A 99 -12.36 13.17 2.49
C GLN A 99 -11.77 12.40 1.30
N TRP A 100 -10.76 11.59 1.51
CA TRP A 100 -10.16 10.85 0.42
C TRP A 100 -11.12 9.78 -0.07
N ARG A 101 -11.12 9.54 -1.36
CA ARG A 101 -11.98 8.52 -1.95
C ARG A 101 -11.17 7.65 -2.88
N TYR A 102 -11.32 6.35 -2.70
CA TYR A 102 -10.64 5.36 -3.48
C TYR A 102 -11.67 4.57 -4.28
N GLU A 103 -11.24 3.68 -5.13
CA GLU A 103 -12.16 2.82 -5.86
C GLU A 103 -12.89 1.96 -4.84
N THR A 104 -14.17 1.68 -5.11
CA THR A 104 -14.96 0.86 -4.20
C THR A 104 -14.72 -0.61 -4.49
N ASN A 105 -15.10 -1.45 -3.55
CA ASN A 105 -14.99 -2.89 -3.66
C ASN A 105 -13.57 -3.43 -3.75
N LYS A 106 -12.62 -2.65 -3.29
CA LYS A 106 -11.22 -3.07 -3.23
C LYS A 106 -10.64 -2.69 -1.88
N PRO A 107 -11.14 -3.26 -0.80
CA PRO A 107 -10.63 -2.89 0.52
C PRO A 107 -9.15 -3.23 0.64
N SER A 108 -8.41 -2.43 1.34
CA SER A 108 -6.98 -2.65 1.51
C SER A 108 -6.55 -2.20 2.90
N GLN A 109 -5.63 -2.91 3.49
CA GLN A 109 -5.15 -2.57 4.81
C GLN A 109 -3.67 -2.30 4.81
N GLY A 110 -3.23 -1.50 5.73
CA GLY A 110 -1.80 -1.27 5.90
C GLY A 110 -1.14 -0.42 4.84
N LEU A 111 -1.91 0.42 4.19
CA LEU A 111 -1.30 1.32 3.21
C LEU A 111 -0.55 2.41 3.96
N THR A 112 0.56 2.88 3.42
CA THR A 112 1.32 3.94 4.07
C THR A 112 1.53 5.10 3.12
N LYS A 113 1.65 6.29 3.69
CA LYS A 113 1.88 7.46 2.88
C LYS A 113 2.53 8.53 3.76
N THR A 114 3.40 9.33 3.17
CA THR A 114 3.99 10.48 3.87
C THR A 114 3.43 11.74 3.24
N ILE A 115 2.88 12.62 4.06
CA ILE A 115 2.32 13.87 3.60
C ILE A 115 3.27 14.98 4.02
N TYR A 116 3.75 15.76 3.04
CA TYR A 116 4.70 16.81 3.30
C TYR A 116 4.00 18.16 3.32
N PHE A 117 4.33 18.98 4.30
CA PHE A 117 3.82 20.33 4.40
C PHE A 117 4.97 21.28 4.07
N LYS A 118 4.93 21.85 2.88
CA LYS A 118 5.98 22.73 2.42
C LYS A 118 5.42 24.09 2.08
N LEU A 119 6.19 25.12 2.35
CA LEU A 119 5.78 26.46 2.02
C LEU A 119 6.41 26.80 0.68
N GLN A 120 5.63 27.42 -0.18
CA GLN A 120 6.14 27.76 -1.47
C GLN A 120 6.93 29.04 -1.36
N ALA A 121 7.96 29.15 -2.12
CA ALA A 121 8.70 30.39 -2.15
C ALA A 121 7.83 31.43 -2.80
N PRO A 122 7.91 32.68 -2.40
CA PRO A 122 7.11 33.71 -3.02
C PRO A 122 7.55 33.85 -4.47
N PRO A 123 6.64 34.21 -5.34
CA PRO A 123 6.97 34.35 -6.76
C PRO A 123 7.98 35.46 -6.84
N GLY A 124 9.03 35.20 -7.53
CA GLY A 124 10.14 36.09 -7.56
C GLY A 124 10.04 37.25 -8.47
#